data_11d24ba7426158fc3ddbb914befd45e8
#
_entry.id   11d24ba7426158fc3ddbb914befd45e8
#
_cell.length_a   1.000
_cell.length_b   1.000
_cell.length_c   1.000
_cell.angle_alpha   90.00
_cell.angle_beta   90.00
_cell.angle_gamma   90.00
#
_symmetry.space_group_name_H-M   'P 1'
#
loop_
_entity.id
_entity.type
_entity.pdbx_description
1 polymer ?
#
loop_
_entity_poly.entity_id
_entity_poly.type
_entity_poly.pdbx_seq_one_letter_code
_entity_poly.pdbx_strand_id
1 'polypeptide(L)'
;MIEIKNVTYSYLDIIALNNINLEIKPGEAVALMGANGCGKSTLLKLINGIISPERGSYRFDGEEITHKKLQDNKFSKQLHQRIGFVFQNSDTQLFCSSVFEEIAFGPRQMGLDELEVTKRVKDCLKLLNIENFESRIPYHLSGGEKRKVAIACVMSLNPDVLVLDEPMNGLDPKTQRWLVEFLVKLNKAGKTLIISTHNLELVHEISTRAILFNEEHTIVADMSTKELLKDINLLKKVNLVDEYYH
;
A
#
# COMPACT_ATOMS: atom_id res chain seq x y z
N MET A 1 1.78 8.71 -13.83
CA MET A 1 1.53 7.33 -13.37
C MET A 1 0.12 7.17 -12.80
N ILE A 2 -0.23 7.77 -11.68
CA ILE A 2 -1.59 7.73 -11.09
C ILE A 2 -2.21 9.12 -11.21
N GLU A 3 -3.41 9.21 -11.78
CA GLU A 3 -4.21 10.43 -11.89
C GLU A 3 -5.62 10.15 -11.40
N ILE A 4 -6.06 10.89 -10.39
CA ILE A 4 -7.40 10.82 -9.79
C ILE A 4 -8.01 12.21 -9.88
N LYS A 5 -9.19 12.34 -10.53
CA LYS A 5 -9.85 13.62 -10.77
C LYS A 5 -11.30 13.58 -10.31
N ASN A 6 -11.65 14.43 -9.36
CA ASN A 6 -12.98 14.63 -8.80
C ASN A 6 -13.66 13.31 -8.36
N VAL A 7 -12.85 12.37 -7.80
CA VAL A 7 -13.36 11.05 -7.45
C VAL A 7 -14.18 11.13 -6.17
N THR A 8 -15.39 10.60 -6.26
CA THR A 8 -16.29 10.34 -5.13
C THR A 8 -16.60 8.84 -5.10
N TYR A 9 -16.64 8.28 -3.90
CA TYR A 9 -16.99 6.89 -3.65
C TYR A 9 -17.72 6.74 -2.32
N SER A 10 -18.77 5.91 -2.30
CA SER A 10 -19.57 5.63 -1.12
C SER A 10 -19.67 4.11 -0.89
N TYR A 11 -19.72 3.71 0.37
CA TYR A 11 -20.18 2.38 0.76
C TYR A 11 -21.67 2.48 1.12
N LEU A 12 -22.54 1.97 0.25
CA LEU A 12 -23.97 2.23 0.36
C LEU A 12 -24.22 3.75 0.32
N ASP A 13 -24.78 4.32 1.40
CA ASP A 13 -25.09 5.75 1.50
C ASP A 13 -24.02 6.56 2.28
N ILE A 14 -22.91 5.90 2.69
CA ILE A 14 -21.86 6.53 3.49
C ILE A 14 -20.72 6.94 2.57
N ILE A 15 -20.50 8.25 2.42
CA ILE A 15 -19.36 8.78 1.65
C ILE A 15 -18.05 8.35 2.32
N ALA A 16 -17.14 7.78 1.55
CA ALA A 16 -15.82 7.38 1.99
C ALA A 16 -14.68 8.10 1.25
N LEU A 17 -14.94 8.65 0.06
CA LEU A 17 -14.08 9.57 -0.68
C LEU A 17 -14.96 10.69 -1.24
N ASN A 18 -14.56 11.94 -1.02
CA ASN A 18 -15.34 13.11 -1.41
C ASN A 18 -14.52 14.05 -2.28
N ASN A 19 -14.79 14.08 -3.59
CA ASN A 19 -14.14 14.96 -4.55
C ASN A 19 -12.61 14.92 -4.51
N ILE A 20 -12.04 13.73 -4.48
CA ILE A 20 -10.59 13.51 -4.41
C ILE A 20 -9.92 13.88 -5.73
N ASN A 21 -8.89 14.73 -5.62
CA ASN A 21 -8.00 15.09 -6.72
C ASN A 21 -6.57 14.78 -6.28
N LEU A 22 -5.86 13.95 -7.06
CA LEU A 22 -4.53 13.47 -6.70
C LEU A 22 -3.76 13.05 -7.95
N GLU A 23 -2.49 13.45 -8.03
CA GLU A 23 -1.53 12.95 -9.00
C GLU A 23 -0.31 12.37 -8.28
N ILE A 24 0.11 11.16 -8.63
CA ILE A 24 1.35 10.53 -8.13
C ILE A 24 2.23 10.16 -9.31
N LYS A 25 3.48 10.64 -9.26
CA LYS A 25 4.48 10.41 -10.31
C LYS A 25 5.27 9.12 -10.05
N PRO A 26 5.88 8.53 -11.09
CA PRO A 26 6.76 7.38 -10.92
C PRO A 26 7.91 7.70 -9.95
N GLY A 27 8.24 6.76 -9.06
CA GLY A 27 9.33 6.88 -8.10
C GLY A 27 9.04 7.76 -6.88
N GLU A 28 7.85 8.37 -6.78
CA GLU A 28 7.46 9.09 -5.55
C GLU A 28 7.25 8.14 -4.38
N ALA A 29 7.58 8.61 -3.18
CA ALA A 29 7.19 7.99 -1.92
C ALA A 29 6.21 8.93 -1.20
N VAL A 30 4.94 8.52 -1.14
CA VAL A 30 3.82 9.33 -0.66
C VAL A 30 3.21 8.71 0.57
N ALA A 31 3.03 9.51 1.63
CA ALA A 31 2.27 9.12 2.81
C ALA A 31 0.84 9.67 2.75
N LEU A 32 -0.14 8.80 2.94
CA LEU A 32 -1.54 9.19 3.17
C LEU A 32 -1.78 9.25 4.67
N MET A 33 -2.15 10.41 5.18
CA MET A 33 -2.28 10.67 6.60
C MET A 33 -3.68 11.22 6.94
N GLY A 34 -4.08 11.07 8.19
CA GLY A 34 -5.38 11.49 8.69
C GLY A 34 -5.94 10.52 9.73
N ALA A 35 -7.00 10.91 10.42
CA ALA A 35 -7.65 10.10 11.45
C ALA A 35 -8.16 8.74 10.90
N ASN A 36 -8.46 7.82 11.82
CA ASN A 36 -9.09 6.56 11.45
C ASN A 36 -10.48 6.82 10.83
N GLY A 37 -10.80 6.11 9.74
CA GLY A 37 -12.07 6.26 9.04
C GLY A 37 -12.11 7.39 8.01
N CYS A 38 -11.10 8.27 7.89
CA CYS A 38 -11.13 9.42 6.97
C CYS A 38 -11.04 9.08 5.46
N GLY A 39 -10.91 7.80 5.07
CA GLY A 39 -10.93 7.37 3.66
C GLY A 39 -9.61 6.84 3.11
N LYS A 40 -8.49 6.83 3.88
CA LYS A 40 -7.17 6.36 3.40
C LYS A 40 -7.21 4.96 2.77
N SER A 41 -7.71 3.97 3.51
CA SER A 41 -7.82 2.58 3.01
C SER A 41 -8.75 2.46 1.81
N THR A 42 -9.79 3.31 1.73
CA THR A 42 -10.68 3.36 0.56
C THR A 42 -9.94 3.90 -0.66
N LEU A 43 -9.14 4.95 -0.51
CA LEU A 43 -8.31 5.46 -1.60
C LEU A 43 -7.27 4.41 -2.05
N LEU A 44 -6.63 3.71 -1.11
CA LEU A 44 -5.69 2.63 -1.44
C LEU A 44 -6.37 1.49 -2.23
N LYS A 45 -7.59 1.10 -1.85
CA LYS A 45 -8.39 0.10 -2.58
C LYS A 45 -8.76 0.58 -3.99
N LEU A 46 -9.10 1.87 -4.14
CA LEU A 46 -9.37 2.48 -5.44
C LEU A 46 -8.12 2.47 -6.33
N ILE A 47 -6.98 2.88 -5.80
CA ILE A 47 -5.69 2.86 -6.52
C ILE A 47 -5.34 1.44 -6.98
N ASN A 48 -5.59 0.43 -6.16
CA ASN A 48 -5.33 -0.96 -6.52
C ASN A 48 -6.40 -1.57 -7.46
N GLY A 49 -7.51 -0.86 -7.73
CA GLY A 49 -8.59 -1.38 -8.57
C GLY A 49 -9.47 -2.43 -7.90
N ILE A 50 -9.45 -2.52 -6.56
CA ILE A 50 -10.40 -3.35 -5.78
C ILE A 50 -11.80 -2.74 -5.87
N ILE A 51 -11.88 -1.41 -5.92
CA ILE A 51 -13.08 -0.63 -6.16
C ILE A 51 -12.85 0.33 -7.33
N SER A 52 -13.93 0.78 -7.98
CA SER A 52 -13.92 1.78 -9.05
C SER A 52 -14.61 3.06 -8.62
N PRO A 53 -14.26 4.23 -9.18
CA PRO A 53 -14.94 5.48 -8.87
C PRO A 53 -16.45 5.39 -9.20
N GLU A 54 -17.29 5.97 -8.32
CA GLU A 54 -18.71 6.22 -8.65
C GLU A 54 -18.86 7.47 -9.50
N ARG A 55 -18.05 8.50 -9.17
CA ARG A 55 -17.97 9.76 -9.94
C ARG A 55 -16.50 10.13 -10.11
N GLY A 56 -16.21 10.95 -11.10
CA GLY A 56 -14.86 11.35 -11.46
C GLY A 56 -14.14 10.29 -12.30
N SER A 57 -12.81 10.34 -12.33
CA SER A 57 -11.99 9.42 -13.12
C SER A 57 -10.73 9.02 -12.39
N TYR A 58 -10.30 7.77 -12.59
CA TYR A 58 -9.01 7.25 -12.18
C TYR A 58 -8.25 6.73 -13.40
N ARG A 59 -7.00 7.16 -13.55
CA ARG A 59 -6.10 6.67 -14.62
C ARG A 59 -4.79 6.17 -14.02
N PHE A 60 -4.30 5.09 -14.61
CA PHE A 60 -2.97 4.54 -14.34
C PHE A 60 -2.19 4.47 -15.65
N ASP A 61 -1.06 5.19 -15.73
CA ASP A 61 -0.24 5.38 -16.95
C ASP A 61 -1.06 5.84 -18.17
N GLY A 62 -1.98 6.78 -17.94
CA GLY A 62 -2.85 7.32 -18.98
C GLY A 62 -4.05 6.44 -19.33
N GLU A 63 -4.06 5.19 -18.89
CA GLU A 63 -5.19 4.27 -19.11
C GLU A 63 -6.25 4.45 -18.03
N GLU A 64 -7.50 4.72 -18.45
CA GLU A 64 -8.62 4.89 -17.53
C GLU A 64 -9.05 3.56 -16.91
N ILE A 65 -9.15 3.53 -15.57
CA ILE A 65 -9.56 2.38 -14.78
C ILE A 65 -11.06 2.50 -14.48
N THR A 66 -11.85 1.66 -15.14
CA THR A 66 -13.32 1.67 -15.00
C THR A 66 -13.82 0.36 -14.43
N HIS A 67 -15.02 0.37 -13.85
CA HIS A 67 -15.66 -0.85 -13.35
C HIS A 67 -15.70 -1.96 -14.40
N LYS A 68 -16.05 -1.64 -15.64
CA LYS A 68 -16.10 -2.60 -16.77
C LYS A 68 -14.73 -3.24 -17.05
N LYS A 69 -13.65 -2.46 -17.02
CA LYS A 69 -12.29 -3.00 -17.22
C LYS A 69 -11.85 -3.89 -16.08
N LEU A 70 -12.20 -3.55 -14.84
CA LEU A 70 -11.86 -4.35 -13.67
C LEU A 70 -12.59 -5.71 -13.64
N GLN A 71 -13.70 -5.85 -14.35
CA GLN A 71 -14.37 -7.15 -14.54
C GLN A 71 -13.66 -8.04 -15.57
N ASP A 72 -12.78 -7.50 -16.42
CA ASP A 72 -11.93 -8.28 -17.29
C ASP A 72 -10.76 -8.88 -16.50
N ASN A 73 -10.74 -10.21 -16.39
CA ASN A 73 -9.73 -10.94 -15.63
C ASN A 73 -8.30 -10.67 -16.11
N LYS A 74 -8.10 -10.50 -17.42
CA LYS A 74 -6.76 -10.25 -17.97
C LYS A 74 -6.28 -8.85 -17.59
N PHE A 75 -7.13 -7.85 -17.75
CA PHE A 75 -6.85 -6.48 -17.35
C PHE A 75 -6.59 -6.37 -15.85
N SER A 76 -7.46 -6.94 -15.02
CA SER A 76 -7.34 -6.91 -13.57
C SER A 76 -6.03 -7.56 -13.10
N LYS A 77 -5.64 -8.72 -13.65
CA LYS A 77 -4.36 -9.37 -13.36
C LYS A 77 -3.17 -8.48 -13.75
N GLN A 78 -3.19 -7.85 -14.92
CA GLN A 78 -2.12 -6.94 -15.35
C GLN A 78 -2.00 -5.72 -14.44
N LEU A 79 -3.13 -5.15 -14.00
CA LEU A 79 -3.14 -4.04 -13.05
C LEU A 79 -2.54 -4.47 -11.71
N HIS A 80 -2.98 -5.60 -11.14
CA HIS A 80 -2.47 -6.10 -9.86
C HIS A 80 -1.01 -6.59 -9.92
N GLN A 81 -0.51 -6.97 -11.11
CA GLN A 81 0.91 -7.21 -11.30
C GLN A 81 1.73 -5.92 -11.16
N ARG A 82 1.21 -4.80 -11.65
CA ARG A 82 1.90 -3.51 -11.64
C ARG A 82 1.68 -2.70 -10.36
N ILE A 83 0.55 -2.89 -9.69
CA ILE A 83 0.22 -2.23 -8.42
C ILE A 83 0.05 -3.31 -7.36
N GLY A 84 1.07 -3.53 -6.57
CA GLY A 84 1.04 -4.48 -5.46
C GLY A 84 0.41 -3.88 -4.21
N PHE A 85 -0.42 -4.63 -3.50
CA PHE A 85 -1.10 -4.20 -2.28
C PHE A 85 -0.77 -5.08 -1.08
N VAL A 86 -0.27 -4.45 -0.01
CA VAL A 86 -0.04 -5.10 1.29
C VAL A 86 -1.12 -4.63 2.25
N PHE A 87 -1.98 -5.56 2.67
CA PHE A 87 -3.09 -5.27 3.58
C PHE A 87 -2.61 -4.95 5.00
N GLN A 88 -3.39 -4.17 5.73
CA GLN A 88 -3.15 -3.85 7.14
C GLN A 88 -3.03 -5.11 8.00
N ASN A 89 -3.93 -6.07 7.82
CA ASN A 89 -3.88 -7.35 8.51
C ASN A 89 -3.30 -8.43 7.60
N SER A 90 -2.08 -8.91 7.90
CA SER A 90 -1.42 -9.97 7.12
C SER A 90 -2.16 -11.31 7.20
N ASP A 91 -2.95 -11.58 8.26
CA ASP A 91 -3.73 -12.82 8.38
C ASP A 91 -4.83 -12.93 7.31
N THR A 92 -5.34 -11.79 6.82
CA THR A 92 -6.33 -11.78 5.75
C THR A 92 -5.73 -11.99 4.36
N GLN A 93 -4.40 -11.89 4.26
CA GLN A 93 -3.67 -12.02 3.00
C GLN A 93 -3.08 -13.42 2.81
N LEU A 94 -2.76 -14.14 3.91
CA LEU A 94 -2.05 -15.42 3.90
C LEU A 94 -3.02 -16.58 4.14
N PHE A 95 -3.09 -17.54 3.20
CA PHE A 95 -4.07 -18.63 3.21
C PHE A 95 -3.54 -19.98 2.69
N CYS A 96 -2.30 -20.05 2.18
CA CYS A 96 -1.72 -21.27 1.64
C CYS A 96 -1.11 -22.16 2.75
N SER A 97 -0.76 -23.40 2.37
CA SER A 97 -0.23 -24.42 3.29
C SER A 97 1.23 -24.18 3.69
N SER A 98 1.99 -23.39 2.93
CA SER A 98 3.39 -23.04 3.22
C SER A 98 3.73 -21.65 2.71
N VAL A 99 4.81 -21.05 3.23
CA VAL A 99 5.36 -19.78 2.76
C VAL A 99 5.77 -19.86 1.29
N PHE A 100 6.33 -21.00 0.84
CA PHE A 100 6.62 -21.21 -0.57
C PHE A 100 5.37 -21.05 -1.44
N GLU A 101 4.29 -21.74 -1.08
CA GLU A 101 3.01 -21.71 -1.81
C GLU A 101 2.36 -20.32 -1.80
N GLU A 102 2.47 -19.58 -0.69
CA GLU A 102 2.00 -18.19 -0.60
C GLU A 102 2.70 -17.28 -1.62
N ILE A 103 4.03 -17.33 -1.66
CA ILE A 103 4.83 -16.48 -2.56
C ILE A 103 4.66 -16.94 -4.02
N ALA A 104 4.52 -18.24 -4.27
CA ALA A 104 4.33 -18.85 -5.58
C ALA A 104 2.95 -18.55 -6.18
N PHE A 105 1.94 -18.28 -5.33
CA PHE A 105 0.54 -18.11 -5.76
C PHE A 105 0.38 -17.03 -6.83
N GLY A 106 0.90 -15.82 -6.58
CA GLY A 106 0.82 -14.71 -7.54
C GLY A 106 1.44 -15.04 -8.90
N PRO A 107 2.72 -15.43 -8.96
CA PRO A 107 3.39 -15.83 -10.20
C PRO A 107 2.67 -16.94 -10.99
N ARG A 108 2.14 -17.95 -10.31
CA ARG A 108 1.33 -19.01 -10.96
C ARG A 108 0.03 -18.47 -11.55
N GLN A 109 -0.66 -17.54 -10.83
CA GLN A 109 -1.86 -16.88 -11.33
C GLN A 109 -1.59 -16.01 -12.58
N MET A 110 -0.36 -15.54 -12.75
CA MET A 110 0.10 -14.83 -13.95
C MET A 110 0.49 -15.78 -15.09
N GLY A 111 0.45 -17.09 -14.87
CA GLY A 111 0.76 -18.11 -15.89
C GLY A 111 2.25 -18.30 -16.13
N LEU A 112 3.11 -17.99 -15.16
CA LEU A 112 4.53 -18.26 -15.25
C LEU A 112 4.79 -19.77 -15.12
N ASP A 113 5.84 -20.26 -15.78
CA ASP A 113 6.29 -21.65 -15.62
C ASP A 113 6.91 -21.89 -14.22
N GLU A 114 6.94 -23.15 -13.80
CA GLU A 114 7.39 -23.50 -12.44
C GLU A 114 8.86 -23.21 -12.18
N LEU A 115 9.71 -23.14 -13.20
CA LEU A 115 11.12 -22.76 -13.03
C LEU A 115 11.23 -21.27 -12.67
N GLU A 116 10.51 -20.40 -13.40
CA GLU A 116 10.47 -18.97 -13.10
C GLU A 116 9.76 -18.71 -11.77
N VAL A 117 8.66 -19.42 -11.46
CA VAL A 117 7.98 -19.36 -10.15
C VAL A 117 8.95 -19.67 -9.02
N THR A 118 9.65 -20.83 -9.11
CA THR A 118 10.61 -21.24 -8.08
C THR A 118 11.72 -20.23 -7.90
N LYS A 119 12.26 -19.69 -9.00
CA LYS A 119 13.28 -18.65 -8.97
C LYS A 119 12.78 -17.39 -8.24
N ARG A 120 11.60 -16.88 -8.60
CA ARG A 120 11.01 -15.69 -7.95
C ARG A 120 10.77 -15.89 -6.47
N VAL A 121 10.27 -17.08 -6.08
CA VAL A 121 10.11 -17.42 -4.65
C VAL A 121 11.46 -17.34 -3.93
N LYS A 122 12.50 -18.01 -4.46
CA LYS A 122 13.85 -17.99 -3.85
C LYS A 122 14.43 -16.57 -3.76
N ASP A 123 14.26 -15.77 -4.81
CA ASP A 123 14.70 -14.38 -4.83
C ASP A 123 13.97 -13.54 -3.77
N CYS A 124 12.66 -13.71 -3.60
CA CYS A 124 11.89 -13.01 -2.57
C CYS A 124 12.24 -13.46 -1.16
N LEU A 125 12.41 -14.76 -0.93
CA LEU A 125 12.86 -15.29 0.37
C LEU A 125 14.19 -14.67 0.78
N LYS A 126 15.17 -14.63 -0.13
CA LYS A 126 16.48 -14.02 0.07
C LYS A 126 16.39 -12.50 0.27
N LEU A 127 15.60 -11.79 -0.55
CA LEU A 127 15.41 -10.35 -0.46
C LEU A 127 14.93 -9.89 0.93
N LEU A 128 14.09 -10.71 1.56
CA LEU A 128 13.46 -10.41 2.85
C LEU A 128 14.14 -11.11 4.05
N ASN A 129 15.23 -11.89 3.80
CA ASN A 129 15.93 -12.70 4.79
C ASN A 129 14.97 -13.64 5.55
N ILE A 130 14.19 -14.44 4.81
CA ILE A 130 13.20 -15.38 5.34
C ILE A 130 13.33 -16.79 4.69
N GLU A 131 14.52 -17.16 4.19
CA GLU A 131 14.76 -18.44 3.54
C GLU A 131 14.41 -19.63 4.45
N ASN A 132 14.65 -19.48 5.75
CA ASN A 132 14.31 -20.48 6.77
C ASN A 132 12.81 -20.64 7.04
N PHE A 133 11.95 -19.84 6.41
CA PHE A 133 10.49 -19.94 6.54
C PHE A 133 9.85 -20.71 5.38
N GLU A 134 10.59 -21.05 4.33
CA GLU A 134 10.07 -21.57 3.07
C GLU A 134 9.03 -22.67 3.24
N SER A 135 9.32 -23.67 4.09
CA SER A 135 8.43 -24.81 4.37
C SER A 135 7.46 -24.59 5.53
N ARG A 136 7.54 -23.45 6.22
CA ARG A 136 6.67 -23.18 7.37
C ARG A 136 5.25 -22.87 6.95
N ILE A 137 4.30 -23.21 7.81
CA ILE A 137 2.90 -22.83 7.65
C ILE A 137 2.75 -21.37 8.07
N PRO A 138 2.19 -20.48 7.23
CA PRO A 138 2.07 -19.05 7.54
C PRO A 138 1.34 -18.76 8.84
N TYR A 139 0.33 -19.55 9.19
CA TYR A 139 -0.42 -19.41 10.42
C TYR A 139 0.44 -19.48 11.70
N HIS A 140 1.54 -20.23 11.68
CA HIS A 140 2.44 -20.42 12.83
C HIS A 140 3.51 -19.32 12.95
N LEU A 141 3.52 -18.34 12.05
CA LEU A 141 4.48 -17.24 12.07
C LEU A 141 4.02 -16.13 13.03
N SER A 142 4.98 -15.42 13.62
CA SER A 142 4.72 -14.18 14.36
C SER A 142 4.19 -13.07 13.45
N GLY A 143 3.58 -12.02 14.01
CA GLY A 143 3.03 -10.90 13.22
C GLY A 143 4.08 -10.25 12.30
N GLY A 144 5.29 -10.03 12.78
CA GLY A 144 6.39 -9.48 11.97
C GLY A 144 6.86 -10.43 10.87
N GLU A 145 6.91 -11.73 11.13
CA GLU A 145 7.23 -12.75 10.12
C GLU A 145 6.14 -12.84 9.05
N LYS A 146 4.87 -12.84 9.45
CA LYS A 146 3.72 -12.76 8.52
C LYS A 146 3.76 -11.52 7.64
N ARG A 147 4.14 -10.37 8.20
CA ARG A 147 4.31 -9.12 7.44
C ARG A 147 5.36 -9.27 6.34
N LYS A 148 6.50 -9.88 6.67
CA LYS A 148 7.56 -10.16 5.68
C LYS A 148 7.05 -11.08 4.57
N VAL A 149 6.34 -12.16 4.92
CA VAL A 149 5.76 -13.08 3.93
C VAL A 149 4.74 -12.37 3.05
N ALA A 150 3.83 -11.56 3.62
CA ALA A 150 2.85 -10.79 2.86
C ALA A 150 3.52 -9.83 1.85
N ILE A 151 4.62 -9.18 2.26
CA ILE A 151 5.42 -8.34 1.35
C ILE A 151 6.10 -9.21 0.28
N ALA A 152 6.64 -10.39 0.64
CA ALA A 152 7.24 -11.31 -0.33
C ALA A 152 6.27 -11.74 -1.43
N CYS A 153 5.02 -12.05 -1.06
CA CYS A 153 3.96 -12.41 -2.00
C CYS A 153 3.72 -11.30 -3.04
N VAL A 154 3.68 -10.05 -2.58
CA VAL A 154 3.50 -8.89 -3.48
C VAL A 154 4.75 -8.66 -4.34
N MET A 155 5.94 -8.72 -3.74
CA MET A 155 7.21 -8.50 -4.43
C MET A 155 7.54 -9.58 -5.48
N SER A 156 6.98 -10.79 -5.36
CA SER A 156 7.16 -11.86 -6.36
C SER A 156 6.62 -11.49 -7.75
N LEU A 157 5.71 -10.53 -7.82
CA LEU A 157 5.20 -9.95 -9.07
C LEU A 157 6.06 -8.80 -9.58
N ASN A 158 7.01 -8.28 -8.79
CA ASN A 158 7.88 -7.14 -9.08
C ASN A 158 7.10 -5.88 -9.48
N PRO A 159 6.13 -5.40 -8.68
CA PRO A 159 5.25 -4.29 -9.04
C PRO A 159 6.02 -2.98 -9.24
N ASP A 160 5.45 -2.06 -10.04
CA ASP A 160 5.95 -0.69 -10.24
C ASP A 160 5.58 0.20 -9.04
N VAL A 161 4.39 -0.03 -8.48
CA VAL A 161 3.82 0.68 -7.34
C VAL A 161 3.59 -0.30 -6.20
N LEU A 162 4.06 0.03 -5.01
CA LEU A 162 3.75 -0.70 -3.79
C LEU A 162 2.84 0.14 -2.91
N VAL A 163 1.64 -0.37 -2.69
CA VAL A 163 0.61 0.22 -1.83
C VAL A 163 0.60 -0.53 -0.50
N LEU A 164 0.73 0.19 0.62
CA LEU A 164 0.75 -0.42 1.94
C LEU A 164 -0.26 0.30 2.87
N ASP A 165 -1.17 -0.47 3.43
CA ASP A 165 -2.16 0.04 4.38
C ASP A 165 -1.68 -0.20 5.81
N GLU A 166 -1.36 0.90 6.54
CA GLU A 166 -0.88 0.90 7.94
C GLU A 166 0.18 -0.21 8.21
N PRO A 167 1.27 -0.28 7.44
CA PRO A 167 2.16 -1.45 7.44
C PRO A 167 2.97 -1.63 8.73
N MET A 168 3.06 -0.59 9.56
CA MET A 168 3.81 -0.60 10.83
C MET A 168 2.98 -1.08 12.02
N ASN A 169 1.65 -1.17 11.87
CA ASN A 169 0.77 -1.50 12.97
C ASN A 169 1.00 -2.93 13.49
N GLY A 170 1.09 -3.05 14.82
CA GLY A 170 1.28 -4.34 15.49
C GLY A 170 2.68 -4.95 15.34
N LEU A 171 3.65 -4.22 14.79
CA LEU A 171 5.03 -4.68 14.67
C LEU A 171 5.86 -4.19 15.87
N ASP A 172 6.80 -5.04 16.31
CA ASP A 172 7.81 -4.64 17.27
C ASP A 172 8.80 -3.61 16.67
N PRO A 173 9.51 -2.81 17.51
CA PRO A 173 10.39 -1.74 17.03
C PRO A 173 11.48 -2.21 16.05
N LYS A 174 12.02 -3.42 16.24
CA LYS A 174 13.04 -3.98 15.34
C LYS A 174 12.47 -4.28 13.96
N THR A 175 11.28 -4.85 13.92
CA THR A 175 10.58 -5.14 12.65
C THR A 175 10.13 -3.85 11.96
N GLN A 176 9.66 -2.84 12.70
CA GLN A 176 9.36 -1.52 12.14
C GLN A 176 10.60 -0.89 11.50
N ARG A 177 11.75 -0.89 12.18
CA ARG A 177 13.01 -0.36 11.66
C ARG A 177 13.43 -1.07 10.38
N TRP A 178 13.39 -2.41 10.38
CA TRP A 178 13.66 -3.20 9.18
C TRP A 178 12.74 -2.80 8.00
N LEU A 179 11.43 -2.62 8.27
CA LEU A 179 10.47 -2.27 7.23
C LEU A 179 10.74 -0.89 6.64
N VAL A 180 11.05 0.11 7.48
CA VAL A 180 11.46 1.46 7.04
C VAL A 180 12.66 1.36 6.10
N GLU A 181 13.72 0.67 6.51
CA GLU A 181 14.94 0.51 5.70
C GLU A 181 14.66 -0.21 4.38
N PHE A 182 13.79 -1.21 4.40
CA PHE A 182 13.37 -1.94 3.21
C PHE A 182 12.60 -1.04 2.23
N LEU A 183 11.62 -0.27 2.71
CA LEU A 183 10.84 0.65 1.88
C LEU A 183 11.71 1.76 1.29
N VAL A 184 12.62 2.33 2.06
CA VAL A 184 13.59 3.33 1.57
C VAL A 184 14.47 2.75 0.46
N LYS A 185 14.94 1.50 0.60
CA LYS A 185 15.73 0.83 -0.44
C LYS A 185 14.91 0.60 -1.71
N LEU A 186 13.64 0.19 -1.58
CA LEU A 186 12.76 0.00 -2.74
C LEU A 186 12.52 1.32 -3.49
N ASN A 187 12.26 2.41 -2.76
CA ASN A 187 12.06 3.72 -3.39
C ASN A 187 13.33 4.21 -4.10
N LYS A 188 14.50 4.07 -3.46
CA LYS A 188 15.80 4.37 -4.11
C LYS A 188 16.06 3.52 -5.35
N ALA A 189 15.51 2.31 -5.42
CA ALA A 189 15.55 1.46 -6.62
C ALA A 189 14.49 1.84 -7.68
N GLY A 190 13.78 2.96 -7.50
CA GLY A 190 12.82 3.50 -8.46
C GLY A 190 11.38 3.05 -8.27
N LYS A 191 11.06 2.27 -7.23
CA LYS A 191 9.66 1.87 -6.95
C LYS A 191 8.88 3.05 -6.39
N THR A 192 7.63 3.19 -6.83
CA THR A 192 6.67 4.15 -6.28
C THR A 192 6.06 3.56 -5.02
N LEU A 193 6.02 4.34 -3.93
CA LEU A 193 5.46 3.91 -2.66
C LEU A 193 4.25 4.77 -2.29
N ILE A 194 3.15 4.13 -1.89
CA ILE A 194 1.96 4.79 -1.37
C ILE A 194 1.62 4.12 -0.04
N ILE A 195 1.76 4.86 1.05
CA ILE A 195 1.72 4.28 2.40
C ILE A 195 0.69 5.04 3.21
N SER A 196 -0.36 4.37 3.70
CA SER A 196 -1.18 4.96 4.74
C SER A 196 -0.49 4.81 6.09
N THR A 197 -0.48 5.87 6.88
CA THR A 197 0.06 5.83 8.23
C THR A 197 -0.45 6.99 9.07
N HIS A 198 -0.54 6.78 10.38
CA HIS A 198 -0.73 7.82 11.39
C HIS A 198 0.53 8.01 12.26
N ASN A 199 1.60 7.25 11.99
CA ASN A 199 2.85 7.34 12.73
C ASN A 199 3.72 8.47 12.19
N LEU A 200 3.74 9.60 12.92
CA LEU A 200 4.49 10.81 12.56
C LEU A 200 6.01 10.61 12.67
N GLU A 201 6.47 9.74 13.57
CA GLU A 201 7.90 9.55 13.81
C GLU A 201 8.61 8.93 12.61
N LEU A 202 7.95 8.00 11.93
CA LEU A 202 8.54 7.25 10.82
C LEU A 202 8.21 7.83 9.44
N VAL A 203 7.18 8.67 9.35
CA VAL A 203 6.69 9.14 8.05
C VAL A 203 7.75 9.92 7.27
N HIS A 204 8.56 10.73 7.95
CA HIS A 204 9.60 11.54 7.30
C HIS A 204 10.78 10.73 6.76
N GLU A 205 10.96 9.49 7.25
CA GLU A 205 11.99 8.59 6.75
C GLU A 205 11.56 7.86 5.47
N ILE A 206 10.27 7.52 5.36
CA ILE A 206 9.72 6.68 4.29
C ILE A 206 9.05 7.46 3.17
N SER A 207 8.76 8.77 3.37
CA SER A 207 8.09 9.58 2.36
C SER A 207 8.66 10.99 2.27
N THR A 208 8.61 11.55 1.06
CA THR A 208 8.99 12.94 0.79
C THR A 208 7.79 13.87 0.68
N ARG A 209 6.59 13.30 0.47
CA ARG A 209 5.33 14.00 0.26
C ARG A 209 4.24 13.36 1.13
N ALA A 210 3.43 14.18 1.75
CA ALA A 210 2.33 13.76 2.57
C ALA A 210 1.01 14.38 2.08
N ILE A 211 -0.02 13.55 2.02
CA ILE A 211 -1.38 13.90 1.62
C ILE A 211 -2.26 13.70 2.84
N LEU A 212 -2.91 14.77 3.27
CA LEU A 212 -3.66 14.82 4.52
C LEU A 212 -5.15 14.80 4.27
N PHE A 213 -5.82 13.84 4.87
CA PHE A 213 -7.28 13.71 4.86
C PHE A 213 -7.90 14.30 6.13
N ASN A 214 -9.08 14.89 5.99
CA ASN A 214 -9.93 15.25 7.11
C ASN A 214 -11.06 14.22 7.31
N GLU A 215 -11.88 14.44 8.34
CA GLU A 215 -13.04 13.60 8.67
C GLU A 215 -14.19 13.72 7.65
N GLU A 216 -14.17 14.73 6.77
CA GLU A 216 -15.12 14.92 5.67
C GLU A 216 -14.73 14.15 4.40
N HIS A 217 -13.72 13.27 4.51
CA HIS A 217 -13.21 12.43 3.43
C HIS A 217 -12.63 13.18 2.23
N THR A 218 -12.09 14.41 2.50
CA THR A 218 -11.44 15.25 1.49
C THR A 218 -9.94 15.36 1.75
N ILE A 219 -9.17 15.68 0.71
CA ILE A 219 -7.76 16.06 0.86
C ILE A 219 -7.71 17.53 1.26
N VAL A 220 -7.12 17.83 2.42
CA VAL A 220 -6.97 19.20 2.95
C VAL A 220 -5.57 19.75 2.81
N ALA A 221 -4.59 18.89 2.60
CA ALA A 221 -3.22 19.30 2.32
C ALA A 221 -2.49 18.25 1.46
N ASP A 222 -1.61 18.72 0.61
CA ASP A 222 -0.70 17.96 -0.24
C ASP A 222 0.61 18.73 -0.29
N MET A 223 1.58 18.32 0.50
CA MET A 223 2.81 19.08 0.74
C MET A 223 3.99 18.15 1.07
N SER A 224 5.18 18.73 1.21
CA SER A 224 6.32 17.97 1.67
C SER A 224 6.10 17.46 3.10
N THR A 225 6.55 16.24 3.38
CA THR A 225 6.45 15.65 4.73
C THR A 225 7.11 16.54 5.79
N LYS A 226 8.21 17.21 5.43
CA LYS A 226 8.93 18.12 6.35
C LYS A 226 8.12 19.36 6.72
N GLU A 227 7.34 19.90 5.80
CA GLU A 227 6.45 21.06 6.05
C GLU A 227 5.27 20.61 6.90
N LEU A 228 4.64 19.48 6.56
CA LEU A 228 3.52 18.94 7.31
C LEU A 228 3.87 18.72 8.79
N LEU A 229 5.01 18.10 9.07
CA LEU A 229 5.44 17.81 10.45
C LEU A 229 5.73 19.05 11.29
N LYS A 230 5.92 20.22 10.67
CA LYS A 230 6.09 21.50 11.35
C LYS A 230 4.76 22.22 11.62
N ASP A 231 3.69 21.85 10.90
CA ASP A 231 2.39 22.49 11.03
C ASP A 231 1.52 21.77 12.08
N ILE A 232 1.87 21.99 13.35
CA ILE A 232 1.16 21.41 14.49
C ILE A 232 -0.32 21.78 14.48
N ASN A 233 -0.67 22.99 14.03
CA ASN A 233 -2.06 23.44 13.98
C ASN A 233 -2.87 22.62 12.97
N LEU A 234 -2.29 22.34 11.81
CA LEU A 234 -2.90 21.48 10.80
C LEU A 234 -3.05 20.04 11.32
N LEU A 235 -2.00 19.48 11.96
CA LEU A 235 -2.05 18.14 12.54
C LEU A 235 -3.13 18.02 13.63
N LYS A 236 -3.30 19.04 14.50
CA LYS A 236 -4.39 19.11 15.49
C LYS A 236 -5.76 19.17 14.82
N LYS A 237 -5.91 20.01 13.80
CA LYS A 237 -7.17 20.17 13.05
C LYS A 237 -7.70 18.87 12.43
N VAL A 238 -6.80 17.96 12.04
CA VAL A 238 -7.17 16.67 11.42
C VAL A 238 -7.06 15.49 12.39
N ASN A 239 -6.95 15.78 13.68
CA ASN A 239 -6.95 14.80 14.77
C ASN A 239 -5.81 13.75 14.66
N LEU A 240 -4.63 14.19 14.21
CA LEU A 240 -3.42 13.38 14.18
C LEU A 240 -2.56 13.53 15.43
N VAL A 241 -2.70 14.66 16.11
CA VAL A 241 -2.05 14.95 17.40
C VAL A 241 -3.05 15.60 18.33
N ASP A 242 -2.86 15.42 19.63
CA ASP A 242 -3.69 16.02 20.67
C ASP A 242 -3.16 17.40 21.12
N GLU A 243 -3.82 18.00 22.12
CA GLU A 243 -3.46 19.32 22.66
C GLU A 243 -2.11 19.31 23.40
N TYR A 244 -1.65 18.15 23.82
CA TYR A 244 -0.42 17.98 24.60
C TYR A 244 0.80 17.65 23.73
N TYR A 245 0.64 17.54 22.43
CA TYR A 245 1.74 17.33 21.49
C TYR A 245 2.60 18.60 21.36
N HIS A 246 3.91 18.48 21.61
CA HIS A 246 4.89 19.57 21.60
C HIS A 246 6.04 19.30 20.66
#